data_7e3b575bba901801915f4c5939c57816
#
_entry.id   7e3b575bba901801915f4c5939c57816
#
_cell.length_a   1.000
_cell.length_b   1.000
_cell.length_c   1.000
_cell.angle_alpha   90.00
_cell.angle_beta   90.00
_cell.angle_gamma   90.00
#
_symmetry.space_group_name_H-M   'P 1'
#
loop_
_entity.id
_entity.type
_entity.pdbx_description
1 polymer ?
#
loop_
_entity_poly.entity_id
_entity_poly.type
_entity_poly.pdbx_seq_one_letter_code
_entity_poly.pdbx_strand_id
1 'polypeptide(L)'
;MGKIGDWINRQRHNRGYGIQSPSSFFFVTQVLKERLPYYAYPALDAIAKEENYSAKHLKELFRIINHHKPTNSIAIASSAVACAMTTARTSVKTFCITGTMPGKKTNGLLDNYGCKVLKGDIINEFATVLNELKEIGVLYIGNIPQRAELLETALRYTNDNSLIVIEGIHSDDATKEWWQRVIDNPSTIITYDLYSYGLLFFNKERIKQHYTLKK
;
A
#
# COMPACT_ATOMS: atom_id res chain seq x y z
N MET A 1 -8.60 26.62 2.77
CA MET A 1 -9.92 25.93 2.82
C MET A 1 -10.04 25.26 4.17
N GLY A 2 -11.14 25.48 4.91
CA GLY A 2 -11.23 25.05 6.30
C GLY A 2 -11.47 23.53 6.45
N LYS A 3 -11.11 22.97 7.62
CA LYS A 3 -11.28 21.56 8.01
C LYS A 3 -12.67 20.96 7.70
N ILE A 4 -13.72 21.78 7.64
CA ILE A 4 -15.11 21.37 7.29
C ILE A 4 -15.25 21.09 5.80
N GLY A 5 -14.63 21.89 4.92
CA GLY A 5 -14.66 21.67 3.47
C GLY A 5 -13.97 20.38 3.05
N ASP A 6 -12.82 20.10 3.66
CA ASP A 6 -12.08 18.84 3.44
C ASP A 6 -12.88 17.63 3.94
N TRP A 7 -13.57 17.76 5.07
CA TRP A 7 -14.43 16.70 5.59
C TRP A 7 -15.61 16.40 4.63
N ILE A 8 -16.27 17.43 4.07
CA ILE A 8 -17.38 17.27 3.13
C ILE A 8 -16.91 16.60 1.83
N ASN A 9 -15.76 17.03 1.27
CA ASN A 9 -15.20 16.45 0.05
C ASN A 9 -14.82 14.99 0.26
N ARG A 10 -14.18 14.64 1.38
CA ARG A 10 -13.85 13.25 1.75
C ARG A 10 -15.12 12.38 1.87
N GLN A 11 -16.23 12.93 2.40
CA GLN A 11 -17.51 12.21 2.49
C GLN A 11 -18.13 11.91 1.12
N ARG A 12 -18.08 12.87 0.20
CA ARG A 12 -18.65 12.72 -1.15
C ARG A 12 -17.91 11.66 -1.96
N HIS A 13 -16.60 11.75 -2.07
CA HIS A 13 -15.79 10.76 -2.78
C HIS A 13 -15.93 9.35 -2.20
N ASN A 14 -16.12 9.24 -0.89
CA ASN A 14 -16.28 7.95 -0.22
C ASN A 14 -17.50 7.15 -0.69
N ARG A 15 -18.53 7.79 -1.24
CA ARG A 15 -19.71 7.14 -1.84
C ARG A 15 -19.63 7.06 -3.36
N GLY A 16 -18.49 7.40 -3.96
CA GLY A 16 -18.30 7.47 -5.41
C GLY A 16 -18.81 8.76 -6.05
N TYR A 17 -19.39 9.69 -5.28
CA TYR A 17 -19.83 10.98 -5.82
C TYR A 17 -18.62 11.81 -6.29
N GLY A 18 -18.71 12.32 -7.53
CA GLY A 18 -17.63 13.10 -8.14
C GLY A 18 -16.50 12.26 -8.74
N ILE A 19 -16.56 10.93 -8.66
CA ILE A 19 -15.64 10.04 -9.36
C ILE A 19 -16.20 9.74 -10.74
N GLN A 20 -15.64 10.39 -11.77
CA GLN A 20 -16.10 10.24 -13.16
C GLN A 20 -15.50 9.01 -13.86
N SER A 21 -14.29 8.58 -13.45
CA SER A 21 -13.64 7.40 -14.01
C SER A 21 -14.36 6.12 -13.58
N PRO A 22 -14.90 5.28 -14.50
CA PRO A 22 -15.57 4.04 -14.16
C PRO A 22 -14.72 3.08 -13.33
N SER A 23 -13.42 2.97 -13.66
CA SER A 23 -12.48 2.11 -12.93
C SER A 23 -12.16 2.62 -11.53
N SER A 24 -12.02 3.95 -11.36
CA SER A 24 -11.85 4.55 -10.03
C SER A 24 -13.12 4.44 -9.19
N PHE A 25 -14.29 4.59 -9.81
CA PHE A 25 -15.59 4.36 -9.15
C PHE A 25 -15.71 2.91 -8.67
N PHE A 26 -15.40 1.94 -9.54
CA PHE A 26 -15.39 0.52 -9.17
C PHE A 26 -14.41 0.25 -8.03
N PHE A 27 -13.17 0.73 -8.13
CA PHE A 27 -12.16 0.54 -7.09
C PHE A 27 -12.63 1.07 -5.73
N VAL A 28 -13.16 2.28 -5.68
CA VAL A 28 -13.63 2.89 -4.42
C VAL A 28 -14.85 2.17 -3.87
N THR A 29 -15.82 1.79 -4.70
CA THR A 29 -17.10 1.26 -4.24
C THR A 29 -17.10 -0.26 -4.05
N GLN A 30 -16.32 -1.00 -4.83
CA GLN A 30 -16.33 -2.46 -4.83
C GLN A 30 -15.07 -3.08 -4.19
N VAL A 31 -13.90 -2.42 -4.27
CA VAL A 31 -12.67 -2.97 -3.67
C VAL A 31 -12.44 -2.43 -2.26
N LEU A 32 -12.41 -1.10 -2.11
CA LEU A 32 -12.14 -0.50 -0.79
C LEU A 32 -13.27 -0.77 0.22
N LYS A 33 -14.52 -0.83 -0.24
CA LYS A 33 -15.71 -0.99 0.62
C LYS A 33 -16.27 -2.39 0.69
N GLU A 34 -15.62 -3.34 0.06
CA GLU A 34 -16.06 -4.72 0.12
C GLU A 34 -16.16 -5.22 1.57
N ARG A 35 -17.23 -5.96 1.86
CA ARG A 35 -17.53 -6.51 3.19
C ARG A 35 -17.55 -8.03 3.22
N LEU A 36 -17.39 -8.68 2.07
CA LEU A 36 -17.39 -10.14 2.01
C LEU A 36 -16.25 -10.73 2.83
N PRO A 37 -16.48 -11.84 3.53
CA PRO A 37 -15.42 -12.51 4.26
C PRO A 37 -14.49 -13.23 3.27
N TYR A 38 -13.17 -13.06 3.47
CA TYR A 38 -12.16 -13.81 2.74
C TYR A 38 -11.52 -14.86 3.66
N TYR A 39 -11.06 -15.96 3.05
CA TYR A 39 -10.41 -17.08 3.75
C TYR A 39 -9.22 -16.65 4.63
N ALA A 40 -8.49 -15.60 4.21
CA ALA A 40 -7.32 -15.11 4.93
C ALA A 40 -7.66 -14.26 6.17
N TYR A 41 -8.90 -13.77 6.32
CA TYR A 41 -9.25 -12.81 7.38
C TYR A 41 -9.02 -13.31 8.80
N PRO A 42 -9.35 -14.56 9.16
CA PRO A 42 -9.04 -15.06 10.51
C PRO A 42 -7.53 -15.06 10.83
N ALA A 43 -6.70 -15.42 9.86
CA ALA A 43 -5.25 -15.36 10.01
C ALA A 43 -4.76 -13.91 10.14
N LEU A 44 -5.26 -12.99 9.30
CA LEU A 44 -4.91 -11.57 9.37
C LEU A 44 -5.35 -10.90 10.69
N ASP A 45 -6.48 -11.32 11.28
CA ASP A 45 -6.90 -10.85 12.60
C ASP A 45 -5.91 -11.29 13.70
N ALA A 46 -5.42 -12.52 13.62
CA ALA A 46 -4.41 -13.03 14.57
C ALA A 46 -3.06 -12.31 14.42
N ILE A 47 -2.63 -12.03 13.17
CA ILE A 47 -1.41 -11.27 12.87
C ILE A 47 -1.56 -9.80 13.33
N ALA A 48 -2.69 -9.17 13.08
CA ALA A 48 -2.97 -7.81 13.53
C ALA A 48 -2.82 -7.66 15.04
N LYS A 49 -3.30 -8.65 15.80
CA LYS A 49 -3.17 -8.69 17.26
C LYS A 49 -1.72 -8.91 17.70
N GLU A 50 -0.97 -9.79 17.03
CA GLU A 50 0.42 -10.09 17.37
C GLU A 50 1.35 -8.90 17.09
N GLU A 51 1.20 -8.26 15.93
CA GLU A 51 2.04 -7.16 15.46
C GLU A 51 1.53 -5.76 15.90
N ASN A 52 0.49 -5.70 16.74
CA ASN A 52 -0.17 -4.44 17.14
C ASN A 52 -0.52 -3.54 15.93
N TYR A 53 -1.08 -4.15 14.90
CA TYR A 53 -1.46 -3.48 13.66
C TYR A 53 -2.99 -3.46 13.47
N SER A 54 -3.50 -2.59 12.63
CA SER A 54 -4.95 -2.50 12.35
C SER A 54 -5.44 -3.66 11.49
N ALA A 55 -6.27 -4.55 12.05
CA ALA A 55 -6.89 -5.64 11.30
C ALA A 55 -7.73 -5.13 10.11
N LYS A 56 -8.40 -3.98 10.28
CA LYS A 56 -9.15 -3.33 9.21
C LYS A 56 -8.23 -2.94 8.05
N HIS A 57 -7.04 -2.39 8.34
CA HIS A 57 -6.07 -2.01 7.31
C HIS A 57 -5.49 -3.24 6.60
N LEU A 58 -5.15 -4.31 7.32
CA LEU A 58 -4.65 -5.54 6.71
C LEU A 58 -5.67 -6.14 5.74
N LYS A 59 -6.95 -6.22 6.14
CA LYS A 59 -8.04 -6.71 5.29
C LYS A 59 -8.26 -5.81 4.06
N GLU A 60 -8.13 -4.50 4.21
CA GLU A 60 -8.25 -3.57 3.11
C GLU A 60 -7.09 -3.71 2.12
N LEU A 61 -5.84 -3.77 2.63
CA LEU A 61 -4.66 -4.03 1.81
C LEU A 61 -4.75 -5.38 1.10
N PHE A 62 -5.20 -6.43 1.79
CA PHE A 62 -5.47 -7.73 1.17
C PHE A 62 -6.39 -7.60 -0.06
N ARG A 63 -7.53 -6.89 0.06
CA ARG A 63 -8.46 -6.69 -1.06
C ARG A 63 -7.85 -5.90 -2.21
N ILE A 64 -7.13 -4.82 -1.89
CA ILE A 64 -6.42 -3.99 -2.88
C ILE A 64 -5.44 -4.85 -3.68
N ILE A 65 -4.61 -5.64 -3.01
CA ILE A 65 -3.58 -6.47 -3.63
C ILE A 65 -4.20 -7.62 -4.42
N ASN A 66 -5.23 -8.26 -3.87
CA ASN A 66 -5.96 -9.32 -4.56
C ASN A 66 -6.63 -8.81 -5.85
N HIS A 67 -7.18 -7.58 -5.82
CA HIS A 67 -7.75 -6.93 -7.00
C HIS A 67 -6.68 -6.52 -8.02
N HIS A 68 -5.58 -5.94 -7.54
CA HIS A 68 -4.50 -5.42 -8.38
C HIS A 68 -3.73 -6.52 -9.15
N LYS A 69 -3.60 -7.72 -8.57
CA LYS A 69 -2.92 -8.88 -9.15
C LYS A 69 -1.48 -8.60 -9.58
N PRO A 70 -0.62 -8.19 -8.64
CA PRO A 70 0.76 -7.83 -8.96
C PRO A 70 1.60 -9.01 -9.42
N THR A 71 2.71 -8.73 -10.12
CA THR A 71 3.73 -9.71 -10.52
C THR A 71 4.68 -10.08 -9.38
N ASN A 72 4.90 -9.14 -8.46
CA ASN A 72 5.70 -9.30 -7.25
C ASN A 72 5.20 -8.34 -6.16
N SER A 73 5.62 -8.58 -4.91
CA SER A 73 5.22 -7.77 -3.76
C SER A 73 6.40 -7.48 -2.84
N ILE A 74 6.51 -6.26 -2.37
CA ILE A 74 7.55 -5.82 -1.43
C ILE A 74 6.89 -5.07 -0.28
N ALA A 75 7.09 -5.53 0.95
CA ALA A 75 6.66 -4.83 2.16
C ALA A 75 7.90 -4.32 2.91
N ILE A 76 7.99 -3.01 3.11
CA ILE A 76 9.05 -2.37 3.88
C ILE A 76 8.52 -1.92 5.23
N ALA A 77 9.20 -2.32 6.29
CA ALA A 77 8.95 -1.97 7.70
C ALA A 77 7.56 -2.43 8.22
N SER A 78 6.97 -3.48 7.63
CA SER A 78 5.74 -4.09 8.16
C SER A 78 5.60 -5.57 7.76
N SER A 79 5.92 -6.46 8.69
CA SER A 79 5.71 -7.91 8.57
C SER A 79 4.21 -8.27 8.49
N ALA A 80 3.36 -7.52 9.20
CA ALA A 80 1.92 -7.70 9.13
C ALA A 80 1.37 -7.45 7.71
N VAL A 81 1.86 -6.41 7.03
CA VAL A 81 1.46 -6.12 5.65
C VAL A 81 2.02 -7.17 4.69
N ALA A 82 3.25 -7.66 4.90
CA ALA A 82 3.78 -8.78 4.13
C ALA A 82 2.87 -10.02 4.21
N CYS A 83 2.29 -10.31 5.39
CA CYS A 83 1.29 -11.37 5.56
C CYS A 83 0.03 -11.12 4.71
N ALA A 84 -0.47 -9.89 4.66
CA ALA A 84 -1.61 -9.56 3.82
C ALA A 84 -1.29 -9.72 2.32
N MET A 85 -0.07 -9.38 1.90
CA MET A 85 0.41 -9.54 0.53
C MET A 85 0.50 -11.01 0.12
N THR A 86 1.20 -11.83 0.92
CA THR A 86 1.39 -13.25 0.63
C THR A 86 0.07 -14.02 0.59
N THR A 87 -0.84 -13.72 1.51
CA THR A 87 -2.17 -14.37 1.55
C THR A 87 -3.09 -13.89 0.44
N ALA A 88 -2.96 -12.63 -0.01
CA ALA A 88 -3.75 -12.12 -1.14
C ALA A 88 -3.32 -12.78 -2.48
N ARG A 89 -2.04 -13.05 -2.64
CA ARG A 89 -1.47 -13.61 -3.89
C ARG A 89 -0.40 -14.64 -3.56
N THR A 90 -0.82 -15.85 -3.26
CA THR A 90 0.05 -16.96 -2.77
C THR A 90 1.08 -17.44 -3.79
N SER A 91 0.86 -17.22 -5.10
CA SER A 91 1.78 -17.57 -6.17
C SER A 91 2.77 -16.46 -6.53
N VAL A 92 2.70 -15.31 -5.87
CA VAL A 92 3.52 -14.14 -6.18
C VAL A 92 4.69 -14.07 -5.22
N LYS A 93 5.89 -13.85 -5.78
CA LYS A 93 7.10 -13.67 -4.97
C LYS A 93 6.98 -12.44 -4.08
N THR A 94 7.03 -12.65 -2.77
CA THR A 94 6.91 -11.57 -1.78
C THR A 94 8.18 -11.42 -0.96
N PHE A 95 8.58 -10.16 -0.76
CA PHE A 95 9.71 -9.78 0.09
C PHE A 95 9.20 -8.96 1.27
N CYS A 96 9.72 -9.25 2.45
CA CYS A 96 9.51 -8.46 3.65
C CYS A 96 10.85 -7.91 4.13
N ILE A 97 11.04 -6.60 4.04
CA ILE A 97 12.24 -5.92 4.52
C ILE A 97 11.91 -5.27 5.85
N THR A 98 12.55 -5.73 6.92
CA THR A 98 12.24 -5.28 8.28
C THR A 98 13.48 -5.17 9.16
N GLY A 99 13.52 -4.16 10.03
CA GLY A 99 14.56 -4.02 11.05
C GLY A 99 14.31 -4.84 12.33
N THR A 100 13.11 -5.43 12.48
CA THR A 100 12.72 -6.18 13.65
C THR A 100 12.33 -7.62 13.30
N MET A 101 12.39 -8.51 14.30
CA MET A 101 11.89 -9.88 14.12
C MET A 101 10.37 -9.87 14.11
N PRO A 102 9.72 -10.49 13.08
CA PRO A 102 8.30 -10.75 13.14
C PRO A 102 7.92 -11.63 14.32
N GLY A 103 6.71 -11.48 14.84
CA GLY A 103 6.16 -12.36 15.84
C GLY A 103 6.09 -13.83 15.36
N LYS A 104 5.92 -14.78 16.28
CA LYS A 104 5.97 -16.21 15.95
C LYS A 104 4.92 -16.64 14.93
N LYS A 105 3.68 -16.14 15.04
CA LYS A 105 2.59 -16.46 14.11
C LYS A 105 2.84 -15.81 12.77
N THR A 106 3.28 -14.55 12.78
CA THR A 106 3.63 -13.76 11.62
C THR A 106 4.73 -14.45 10.82
N ASN A 107 5.83 -14.82 11.48
CA ASN A 107 6.94 -15.53 10.84
C ASN A 107 6.49 -16.87 10.26
N GLY A 108 5.74 -17.67 11.02
CA GLY A 108 5.23 -18.96 10.54
C GLY A 108 4.32 -18.81 9.30
N LEU A 109 3.52 -17.76 9.22
CA LEU A 109 2.70 -17.50 8.04
C LEU A 109 3.55 -17.06 6.85
N LEU A 110 4.53 -16.17 7.05
CA LEU A 110 5.45 -15.74 5.99
C LEU A 110 6.24 -16.93 5.43
N ASP A 111 6.76 -17.81 6.29
CA ASP A 111 7.49 -19.02 5.91
C ASP A 111 6.60 -19.99 5.11
N ASN A 112 5.36 -20.21 5.57
CA ASN A 112 4.41 -21.12 4.90
C ASN A 112 4.07 -20.68 3.46
N TYR A 113 4.09 -19.38 3.19
CA TYR A 113 3.85 -18.82 1.84
C TYR A 113 5.12 -18.47 1.09
N GLY A 114 6.30 -18.84 1.60
CA GLY A 114 7.59 -18.62 0.93
C GLY A 114 7.97 -17.14 0.81
N CYS A 115 7.53 -16.29 1.74
CA CYS A 115 7.94 -14.89 1.78
C CYS A 115 9.41 -14.80 2.19
N LYS A 116 10.21 -14.09 1.40
CA LYS A 116 11.62 -13.84 1.73
C LYS A 116 11.75 -12.69 2.71
N VAL A 117 12.04 -13.00 3.97
CA VAL A 117 12.25 -12.00 5.03
C VAL A 117 13.71 -11.57 5.05
N LEU A 118 13.96 -10.29 4.80
CA LEU A 118 15.28 -9.65 4.79
C LEU A 118 15.41 -8.73 6.01
N LYS A 119 16.53 -8.89 6.72
CA LYS A 119 16.85 -8.15 7.94
C LYS A 119 18.17 -7.45 7.76
N GLY A 120 18.15 -6.14 7.91
CA GLY A 120 19.35 -5.34 7.74
C GLY A 120 19.04 -3.88 7.55
N ASP A 121 19.96 -3.19 6.90
CA ASP A 121 19.73 -1.83 6.47
C ASP A 121 18.65 -1.78 5.37
N ILE A 122 17.58 -1.06 5.63
CA ILE A 122 16.39 -1.04 4.77
C ILE A 122 16.73 -0.57 3.34
N ILE A 123 17.59 0.43 3.20
CA ILE A 123 17.96 0.99 1.90
C ILE A 123 18.76 -0.01 1.08
N ASN A 124 19.75 -0.66 1.70
CA ASN A 124 20.61 -1.65 1.04
C ASN A 124 19.81 -2.91 0.64
N GLU A 125 18.96 -3.41 1.55
CA GLU A 125 18.11 -4.58 1.27
C GLU A 125 17.09 -4.26 0.17
N PHE A 126 16.51 -3.06 0.17
CA PHE A 126 15.60 -2.63 -0.90
C PHE A 126 16.29 -2.55 -2.25
N ALA A 127 17.50 -1.96 -2.32
CA ALA A 127 18.29 -1.92 -3.54
C ALA A 127 18.60 -3.34 -4.07
N THR A 128 18.92 -4.27 -3.17
CA THR A 128 19.18 -5.68 -3.52
C THR A 128 17.92 -6.33 -4.13
N VAL A 129 16.75 -6.13 -3.51
CA VAL A 129 15.48 -6.66 -4.02
C VAL A 129 15.13 -6.06 -5.39
N LEU A 130 15.31 -4.75 -5.57
CA LEU A 130 15.07 -4.08 -6.87
C LEU A 130 15.99 -4.62 -7.97
N ASN A 131 17.26 -4.89 -7.65
CA ASN A 131 18.20 -5.49 -8.58
C ASN A 131 17.81 -6.93 -8.96
N GLU A 132 17.17 -7.67 -8.08
CA GLU A 132 16.65 -9.01 -8.36
C GLU A 132 15.37 -8.95 -9.22
N LEU A 133 14.42 -8.08 -8.90
CA LEU A 133 13.10 -8.03 -9.53
C LEU A 133 13.05 -7.22 -10.82
N LYS A 134 13.88 -6.16 -10.95
CA LYS A 134 13.94 -5.21 -12.08
C LYS A 134 12.67 -4.35 -12.28
N GLU A 135 11.56 -4.71 -11.66
CA GLU A 135 10.30 -3.97 -11.69
C GLU A 135 9.54 -4.13 -10.37
N ILE A 136 8.63 -3.21 -10.09
CA ILE A 136 7.75 -3.23 -8.92
C ILE A 136 6.32 -3.56 -9.37
N GLY A 137 5.78 -4.68 -8.86
CA GLY A 137 4.35 -4.98 -8.95
C GLY A 137 3.58 -4.24 -7.87
N VAL A 138 3.82 -4.56 -6.59
CA VAL A 138 3.32 -3.82 -5.44
C VAL A 138 4.45 -3.52 -4.45
N LEU A 139 4.55 -2.28 -4.02
CA LEU A 139 5.44 -1.84 -2.94
C LEU A 139 4.62 -1.19 -1.82
N TYR A 140 4.81 -1.65 -0.60
CA TYR A 140 4.35 -0.97 0.59
C TYR A 140 5.54 -0.37 1.35
N ILE A 141 5.44 0.91 1.68
CA ILE A 141 6.41 1.65 2.49
C ILE A 141 5.73 2.03 3.81
N GLY A 142 6.20 1.47 4.91
CA GLY A 142 5.73 1.78 6.24
C GLY A 142 6.03 3.22 6.67
N ASN A 143 5.49 3.62 7.81
CA ASN A 143 5.72 4.96 8.38
C ASN A 143 7.12 5.07 9.01
N ILE A 144 8.14 5.25 8.18
CA ILE A 144 9.55 5.35 8.55
C ILE A 144 10.18 6.62 7.98
N PRO A 145 11.28 7.13 8.59
CA PRO A 145 11.95 8.35 8.13
C PRO A 145 12.44 8.29 6.69
N GLN A 146 12.92 7.13 6.23
CA GLN A 146 13.51 6.94 4.89
C GLN A 146 12.47 6.86 3.76
N ARG A 147 11.16 7.00 4.04
CA ARG A 147 10.09 6.81 3.04
C ARG A 147 10.24 7.64 1.77
N ALA A 148 10.77 8.88 1.87
CA ALA A 148 10.97 9.75 0.71
C ALA A 148 12.07 9.20 -0.22
N GLU A 149 13.21 8.81 0.32
CA GLU A 149 14.32 8.20 -0.40
C GLU A 149 13.92 6.87 -1.05
N LEU A 150 13.19 6.04 -0.31
CA LEU A 150 12.66 4.77 -0.83
C LEU A 150 11.70 4.99 -2.00
N LEU A 151 10.83 6.00 -1.91
CA LEU A 151 9.93 6.34 -3.01
C LEU A 151 10.70 6.82 -4.24
N GLU A 152 11.67 7.74 -4.10
CA GLU A 152 12.48 8.23 -5.21
C GLU A 152 13.19 7.08 -5.92
N THR A 153 13.76 6.16 -5.15
CA THR A 153 14.39 4.95 -5.71
C THR A 153 13.38 4.08 -6.41
N ALA A 154 12.21 3.82 -5.80
CA ALA A 154 11.15 2.99 -6.34
C ALA A 154 10.61 3.49 -7.67
N LEU A 155 10.46 4.81 -7.86
CA LEU A 155 9.91 5.42 -9.07
C LEU A 155 10.66 5.02 -10.35
N ARG A 156 11.93 4.68 -10.26
CA ARG A 156 12.76 4.22 -11.40
C ARG A 156 12.43 2.80 -11.85
N TYR A 157 11.72 2.03 -11.01
CA TYR A 157 11.36 0.63 -11.23
C TYR A 157 9.85 0.42 -11.39
N THR A 158 9.08 1.52 -11.50
CA THR A 158 7.65 1.46 -11.75
C THR A 158 7.34 1.31 -13.24
N ASN A 159 6.25 0.61 -13.53
CA ASN A 159 5.61 0.52 -14.85
C ASN A 159 4.11 0.80 -14.72
N ASP A 160 3.37 0.72 -15.83
CA ASP A 160 1.93 1.03 -15.87
C ASP A 160 1.07 0.15 -14.93
N ASN A 161 1.58 -1.02 -14.54
CA ASN A 161 0.92 -1.96 -13.63
C ASN A 161 1.44 -1.89 -12.19
N SER A 162 2.30 -0.92 -11.87
CA SER A 162 2.83 -0.78 -10.52
C SER A 162 1.80 -0.13 -9.58
N LEU A 163 1.84 -0.54 -8.32
CA LEU A 163 1.13 0.08 -7.21
C LEU A 163 2.09 0.35 -6.06
N ILE A 164 2.14 1.59 -5.57
CA ILE A 164 2.86 1.92 -4.35
C ILE A 164 1.87 2.36 -3.28
N VAL A 165 2.03 1.81 -2.08
CA VAL A 165 1.28 2.14 -0.87
C VAL A 165 2.23 2.81 0.12
N ILE A 166 1.87 3.98 0.63
CA ILE A 166 2.71 4.73 1.58
C ILE A 166 1.90 4.99 2.85
N GLU A 167 2.39 4.48 3.98
CA GLU A 167 1.74 4.67 5.27
C GLU A 167 2.10 6.02 5.90
N GLY A 168 1.18 6.55 6.72
CA GLY A 168 1.42 7.73 7.55
C GLY A 168 1.51 9.05 6.78
N ILE A 169 0.84 9.17 5.63
CA ILE A 169 0.87 10.39 4.78
C ILE A 169 0.34 11.66 5.47
N HIS A 170 -0.29 11.53 6.64
CA HIS A 170 -0.77 12.63 7.47
C HIS A 170 -0.18 12.60 8.89
N SER A 171 0.97 11.96 9.12
CA SER A 171 1.59 11.82 10.45
C SER A 171 1.96 13.18 11.07
N ASP A 172 2.43 14.11 10.26
CA ASP A 172 2.83 15.46 10.63
C ASP A 172 2.68 16.41 9.44
N ASP A 173 2.90 17.71 9.65
CA ASP A 173 2.70 18.72 8.61
C ASP A 173 3.76 18.63 7.50
N ALA A 174 5.01 18.33 7.82
CA ALA A 174 6.06 18.13 6.82
C ALA A 174 5.73 16.94 5.90
N THR A 175 5.17 15.86 6.46
CA THR A 175 4.73 14.70 5.69
C THR A 175 3.54 15.03 4.78
N LYS A 176 2.59 15.86 5.22
CA LYS A 176 1.46 16.31 4.38
C LYS A 176 1.96 17.14 3.19
N GLU A 177 2.92 18.05 3.43
CA GLU A 177 3.53 18.83 2.36
C GLU A 177 4.31 17.94 1.39
N TRP A 178 5.05 16.96 1.89
CA TRP A 178 5.73 15.97 1.08
C TRP A 178 4.73 15.15 0.26
N TRP A 179 3.63 14.69 0.87
CA TRP A 179 2.57 13.96 0.17
C TRP A 179 1.95 14.78 -0.96
N GLN A 180 1.75 16.09 -0.76
CA GLN A 180 1.28 16.96 -1.84
C GLN A 180 2.27 16.98 -3.02
N ARG A 181 3.58 17.06 -2.76
CA ARG A 181 4.60 16.96 -3.81
C ARG A 181 4.59 15.61 -4.53
N VAL A 182 4.30 14.53 -3.82
CA VAL A 182 4.13 13.19 -4.42
C VAL A 182 2.91 13.15 -5.35
N ILE A 183 1.79 13.75 -4.96
CA ILE A 183 0.59 13.88 -5.81
C ILE A 183 0.91 14.66 -7.09
N ASP A 184 1.66 15.75 -6.97
CA ASP A 184 1.99 16.65 -8.08
C ASP A 184 3.06 16.07 -9.03
N ASN A 185 3.79 15.02 -8.59
CA ASN A 185 4.81 14.37 -9.40
C ASN A 185 4.21 13.85 -10.73
N PRO A 186 4.80 14.19 -11.90
CA PRO A 186 4.26 13.79 -13.20
C PRO A 186 4.22 12.28 -13.43
N SER A 187 5.04 11.51 -12.72
CA SER A 187 5.05 10.03 -12.83
C SER A 187 3.86 9.39 -12.12
N THR A 188 3.23 10.06 -11.15
CA THR A 188 2.04 9.55 -10.45
C THR A 188 0.78 9.95 -11.21
N ILE A 189 0.01 8.97 -11.65
CA ILE A 189 -1.16 9.20 -12.52
C ILE A 189 -2.46 9.24 -11.71
N ILE A 190 -2.75 8.17 -10.96
CA ILE A 190 -3.92 8.17 -10.07
C ILE A 190 -3.44 8.01 -8.64
N THR A 191 -3.87 8.91 -7.78
CA THR A 191 -3.54 8.88 -6.36
C THR A 191 -4.81 8.85 -5.51
N TYR A 192 -4.78 8.04 -4.44
CA TYR A 192 -5.84 8.01 -3.43
C TYR A 192 -5.26 8.33 -2.08
N ASP A 193 -5.79 9.37 -1.44
CA ASP A 193 -5.53 9.69 -0.03
C ASP A 193 -6.61 9.02 0.84
N LEU A 194 -6.21 7.97 1.56
CA LEU A 194 -7.06 7.23 2.49
C LEU A 194 -6.82 7.63 3.95
N TYR A 195 -6.22 8.80 4.18
CA TYR A 195 -5.84 9.38 5.45
C TYR A 195 -4.67 8.64 6.13
N SER A 196 -4.81 7.35 6.45
CA SER A 196 -3.75 6.56 7.10
C SER A 196 -2.65 6.17 6.13
N TYR A 197 -2.97 6.01 4.86
CA TYR A 197 -2.02 5.71 3.80
C TYR A 197 -2.50 6.26 2.45
N GLY A 198 -1.55 6.46 1.56
CA GLY A 198 -1.78 6.86 0.17
C GLY A 198 -1.52 5.71 -0.79
N LEU A 199 -2.24 5.71 -1.92
CA LEU A 199 -2.03 4.78 -3.03
C LEU A 199 -1.58 5.55 -4.26
N LEU A 200 -0.58 5.04 -4.97
CA LEU A 200 -0.04 5.60 -6.21
C LEU A 200 -0.13 4.57 -7.32
N PHE A 201 -0.78 4.94 -8.42
CA PHE A 201 -0.87 4.16 -9.65
C PHE A 201 -0.22 4.92 -10.81
N PHE A 202 0.39 4.20 -11.75
CA PHE A 202 1.33 4.73 -12.74
C PHE A 202 0.88 4.55 -14.20
N ASN A 203 -0.32 4.02 -14.46
CA ASN A 203 -0.81 3.77 -15.81
C ASN A 203 -0.97 5.07 -16.62
N LYS A 204 -0.08 5.29 -17.58
CA LYS A 204 0.05 6.51 -18.40
C LYS A 204 -1.08 6.68 -19.42
N GLU A 205 -1.87 5.64 -19.70
CA GLU A 205 -3.05 5.75 -20.55
C GLU A 205 -4.21 6.48 -19.87
N ARG A 206 -4.08 6.73 -18.57
CA ARG A 206 -5.10 7.40 -17.75
C ARG A 206 -4.81 8.88 -17.59
N ILE A 207 -5.87 9.64 -17.39
CA ILE A 207 -5.79 11.06 -17.05
C ILE A 207 -5.37 11.17 -15.57
N LYS A 208 -4.43 12.06 -15.28
CA LYS A 208 -3.97 12.32 -13.90
C LYS A 208 -5.13 12.77 -13.02
N GLN A 209 -5.34 12.08 -11.90
CA GLN A 209 -6.42 12.36 -10.95
C GLN A 209 -5.98 12.08 -9.51
N HIS A 210 -6.47 12.91 -8.60
CA HIS A 210 -6.30 12.73 -7.17
C HIS A 210 -7.65 12.58 -6.47
N TYR A 211 -7.78 11.57 -5.62
CA TYR A 211 -8.99 11.31 -4.84
C TYR A 211 -8.67 11.32 -3.35
N THR A 212 -9.33 12.20 -2.61
CA THR A 212 -9.27 12.22 -1.15
C THR A 212 -10.48 11.49 -0.60
N LEU A 213 -10.27 10.38 0.10
CA LEU A 213 -11.32 9.53 0.64
C LEU A 213 -11.32 9.60 2.18
N LYS A 214 -12.51 9.47 2.78
CA LYS A 214 -12.63 9.31 4.22
C LYS A 214 -12.57 7.83 4.60
N LYS A 215 -11.82 7.49 5.60
CA LYS A 215 -11.94 6.22 6.31
C LYS A 215 -12.98 6.27 7.41
#